data_5b925d501aa6d546193105c425ba5c49
#
_entry.id   5b925d501aa6d546193105c425ba5c49
#
_cell.length_a   1.000
_cell.length_b   1.000
_cell.length_c   1.000
_cell.angle_alpha   90.00
_cell.angle_beta   90.00
_cell.angle_gamma   90.00
#
_symmetry.space_group_name_H-M   'P 1'
#
loop_
_entity.id
_entity.type
_entity.pdbx_description
1 polymer ?
#
loop_
_entity_poly.entity_id
_entity_poly.type
_entity_poly.pdbx_seq_one_letter_code
_entity_poly.pdbx_strand_id
1 'polypeptide(L)'
;ELFDDSTYEPSRLMYWPSTSSDGEYVFQEIDGAEVDPDEVLARYKDWHDVSAWPVSNRQAFVVQRDIKKQADPLSKDGLIGAFNRTYTVTQAIDKFIPDVYRHSRAIPGRYDYIPADSAAGVVVYDDLFVYSHHATDPCCGKLMNAFDVIRLHKFGDKDARAAEGTEPGKLPSFKAMQDFASADEEVKNTLARERQELAVQEFSAETDEDWQNKLALDRRG
;
A
#
# COMPACT_ATOMS: atom_id res chain seq x y z
N GLU A 1 -1.81 27.16 -6.52
CA GLU A 1 -1.34 26.35 -7.68
C GLU A 1 -1.80 26.99 -8.96
N LEU A 2 -0.86 27.28 -9.88
CA LEU A 2 -1.15 27.96 -11.14
C LEU A 2 -1.36 26.98 -12.31
N PHE A 3 -1.01 25.68 -12.11
CA PHE A 3 -1.03 24.68 -13.17
C PHE A 3 -1.81 23.44 -12.72
N ASP A 4 -2.49 22.80 -13.67
CA ASP A 4 -3.13 21.50 -13.46
C ASP A 4 -2.04 20.41 -13.37
N ASP A 5 -1.97 19.71 -12.24
CA ASP A 5 -1.02 18.62 -11.98
C ASP A 5 -0.98 17.56 -13.07
N SER A 6 -2.11 17.32 -13.73
CA SER A 6 -2.21 16.35 -14.81
C SER A 6 -1.43 16.74 -16.07
N THR A 7 -1.03 17.99 -16.20
CA THR A 7 -0.21 18.45 -17.35
C THR A 7 1.24 17.96 -17.31
N TYR A 8 1.70 17.47 -16.15
CA TYR A 8 3.05 16.92 -16.00
C TYR A 8 3.15 15.43 -16.38
N GLU A 9 2.04 14.77 -16.68
CA GLU A 9 2.07 13.39 -17.13
C GLU A 9 2.47 13.30 -18.62
N PRO A 10 3.59 12.63 -18.98
CA PRO A 10 4.03 12.54 -20.39
C PRO A 10 3.03 11.87 -21.33
N SER A 11 2.16 11.01 -20.79
CA SER A 11 1.12 10.29 -21.53
C SER A 11 -0.18 11.07 -21.72
N ARG A 12 -0.27 12.28 -21.16
CA ARG A 12 -1.51 13.06 -21.23
C ARG A 12 -1.77 13.54 -22.64
N LEU A 13 -2.96 13.23 -23.13
CA LEU A 13 -3.46 13.81 -24.37
C LEU A 13 -3.76 15.29 -24.16
N MET A 14 -3.18 16.13 -25.00
CA MET A 14 -3.48 17.55 -25.09
C MET A 14 -4.21 17.80 -26.41
N TYR A 15 -5.35 18.48 -26.32
CA TYR A 15 -6.07 18.92 -27.51
C TYR A 15 -5.42 20.17 -28.08
N TRP A 16 -5.47 20.32 -29.40
CA TRP A 16 -5.09 21.57 -30.02
C TRP A 16 -5.99 22.69 -29.49
N PRO A 17 -5.42 23.89 -29.25
CA PRO A 17 -6.22 25.05 -28.88
C PRO A 17 -7.32 25.27 -29.90
N SER A 18 -8.56 25.35 -29.45
CA SER A 18 -9.71 25.59 -30.32
C SER A 18 -10.74 26.45 -29.61
N THR A 19 -11.50 27.19 -30.38
CA THR A 19 -12.63 27.97 -29.88
C THR A 19 -13.87 27.68 -30.71
N SER A 20 -15.05 27.99 -30.19
CA SER A 20 -16.28 27.89 -30.97
C SER A 20 -16.29 28.92 -32.12
N SER A 21 -17.11 28.66 -33.14
CA SER A 21 -17.17 29.52 -34.33
C SER A 21 -17.60 30.98 -34.03
N ASP A 22 -18.25 31.18 -32.87
CA ASP A 22 -18.72 32.48 -32.35
C ASP A 22 -17.87 32.98 -31.17
N GLY A 23 -16.81 32.26 -30.80
CA GLY A 23 -15.90 32.63 -29.72
C GLY A 23 -14.70 33.48 -30.21
N GLU A 24 -14.13 34.22 -29.31
CA GLU A 24 -12.89 34.95 -29.55
C GLU A 24 -11.69 34.03 -29.24
N TYR A 25 -10.77 33.90 -30.23
CA TYR A 25 -9.52 33.16 -30.06
C TYR A 25 -8.43 34.14 -29.64
N VAL A 26 -7.89 33.94 -28.44
CA VAL A 26 -6.76 34.73 -27.92
C VAL A 26 -5.51 33.86 -27.90
N PHE A 27 -4.48 34.30 -28.56
CA PHE A 27 -3.14 33.73 -28.51
C PHE A 27 -2.14 34.81 -28.08
N GLN A 28 -1.38 34.49 -27.04
CA GLN A 28 -0.33 35.37 -26.55
C GLN A 28 0.95 34.58 -26.41
N GLU A 29 1.99 35.04 -27.08
CA GLU A 29 3.35 34.55 -26.89
C GLU A 29 4.09 35.51 -25.95
N ILE A 30 4.72 34.93 -24.93
CA ILE A 30 5.48 35.71 -23.94
C ILE A 30 6.94 35.24 -24.09
N ASP A 31 7.79 36.13 -24.57
CA ASP A 31 9.23 35.90 -24.60
C ASP A 31 9.77 35.88 -23.18
N GLY A 32 10.38 34.76 -22.80
CA GLY A 32 11.02 34.55 -21.51
C GLY A 32 12.35 33.84 -21.66
N ALA A 33 13.16 33.89 -20.64
CA ALA A 33 14.37 33.08 -20.58
C ALA A 33 14.01 31.59 -20.54
N GLU A 34 14.77 30.78 -21.28
CA GLU A 34 14.67 29.33 -21.18
C GLU A 34 14.98 28.87 -19.74
N VAL A 35 14.28 27.84 -19.30
CA VAL A 35 14.55 27.25 -17.98
C VAL A 35 15.85 26.46 -18.04
N ASP A 36 16.82 26.84 -17.23
CA ASP A 36 18.03 26.05 -17.03
C ASP A 36 17.74 24.89 -16.09
N PRO A 37 17.80 23.61 -16.55
CA PRO A 37 17.55 22.46 -15.74
C PRO A 37 18.52 22.34 -14.54
N ASP A 38 19.78 22.72 -14.73
CA ASP A 38 20.81 22.61 -13.70
C ASP A 38 20.54 23.62 -12.55
N GLU A 39 20.09 24.84 -12.89
CA GLU A 39 19.64 25.80 -11.86
C GLU A 39 18.44 25.31 -11.09
N VAL A 40 17.50 24.60 -11.74
CA VAL A 40 16.33 24.03 -11.06
C VAL A 40 16.77 22.89 -10.14
N LEU A 41 17.62 21.99 -10.60
CA LEU A 41 18.12 20.86 -9.80
C LEU A 41 18.97 21.34 -8.62
N ALA A 42 19.74 22.41 -8.78
CA ALA A 42 20.55 23.00 -7.71
C ALA A 42 19.73 23.58 -6.52
N ARG A 43 18.41 23.76 -6.70
CA ARG A 43 17.51 24.19 -5.60
C ARG A 43 17.22 23.08 -4.60
N TYR A 44 17.44 21.82 -4.98
CA TYR A 44 17.29 20.67 -4.11
C TYR A 44 18.61 20.36 -3.40
N LYS A 45 18.55 20.03 -2.11
CA LYS A 45 19.72 19.55 -1.36
C LYS A 45 20.28 18.25 -1.95
N ASP A 46 19.38 17.38 -2.33
CA ASP A 46 19.62 16.15 -3.08
C ASP A 46 18.40 15.92 -4.00
N TRP A 47 18.60 16.11 -5.31
CA TRP A 47 17.51 15.93 -6.26
C TRP A 47 17.15 14.47 -6.52
N HIS A 48 18.00 13.51 -6.10
CA HIS A 48 17.66 12.07 -6.11
C HIS A 48 16.70 11.70 -4.98
N ASP A 49 16.58 12.55 -3.96
CA ASP A 49 15.57 12.37 -2.92
C ASP A 49 14.18 12.76 -3.45
N VAL A 50 13.48 11.77 -4.01
CA VAL A 50 12.13 11.95 -4.57
C VAL A 50 11.11 12.46 -3.55
N SER A 51 11.41 12.36 -2.26
CA SER A 51 10.52 12.86 -1.21
C SER A 51 10.53 14.38 -1.08
N ALA A 52 11.60 15.01 -1.54
CA ALA A 52 11.72 16.47 -1.59
C ALA A 52 11.04 17.06 -2.82
N TRP A 53 10.61 16.24 -3.78
CA TRP A 53 9.93 16.71 -4.97
C TRP A 53 8.53 17.23 -4.65
N PRO A 54 8.06 18.25 -5.37
CA PRO A 54 6.68 18.71 -5.21
C PRO A 54 5.71 17.57 -5.50
N VAL A 55 4.85 17.28 -4.55
CA VAL A 55 3.81 16.26 -4.71
C VAL A 55 2.50 16.96 -5.06
N SER A 56 1.82 16.45 -6.07
CA SER A 56 0.48 16.90 -6.42
C SER A 56 -0.47 16.73 -5.24
N ASN A 57 -1.31 17.73 -4.97
CA ASN A 57 -2.39 17.60 -3.98
C ASN A 57 -3.32 16.42 -4.28
N ARG A 58 -3.47 16.07 -5.55
CA ARG A 58 -4.18 14.87 -5.98
C ARG A 58 -3.55 13.59 -5.45
N GLN A 59 -2.24 13.48 -5.51
CA GLN A 59 -1.53 12.27 -5.07
C GLN A 59 -1.64 12.08 -3.55
N ALA A 60 -1.47 13.16 -2.78
CA ALA A 60 -1.70 13.13 -1.34
C ALA A 60 -3.15 12.75 -1.00
N PHE A 61 -4.12 13.27 -1.77
CA PHE A 61 -5.54 12.94 -1.61
C PHE A 61 -5.84 11.47 -1.97
N VAL A 62 -5.19 10.92 -3.02
CA VAL A 62 -5.33 9.51 -3.42
C VAL A 62 -4.84 8.59 -2.31
N VAL A 63 -3.66 8.84 -1.75
CA VAL A 63 -3.12 8.03 -0.64
C VAL A 63 -4.07 8.06 0.58
N GLN A 64 -4.53 9.25 0.99
CA GLN A 64 -5.47 9.36 2.11
C GLN A 64 -6.82 8.68 1.83
N ARG A 65 -7.32 8.80 0.60
CA ARG A 65 -8.54 8.11 0.17
C ARG A 65 -8.36 6.59 0.21
N ASP A 66 -7.21 6.10 -0.23
CA ASP A 66 -6.92 4.68 -0.29
C ASP A 66 -6.68 4.08 1.10
N ILE A 67 -6.08 4.83 2.04
CA ILE A 67 -6.04 4.46 3.47
C ILE A 67 -7.46 4.28 4.01
N LYS A 68 -8.37 5.22 3.73
CA LYS A 68 -9.77 5.12 4.18
C LYS A 68 -10.54 3.95 3.53
N LYS A 69 -10.21 3.59 2.29
CA LYS A 69 -10.87 2.49 1.56
C LYS A 69 -10.37 1.11 1.96
N GLN A 70 -9.09 0.97 2.30
CA GLN A 70 -8.52 -0.34 2.55
C GLN A 70 -8.95 -0.96 3.88
N ALA A 71 -9.62 -0.23 4.75
CA ALA A 71 -9.86 -0.59 6.13
C ALA A 71 -8.56 -0.91 6.89
N ASP A 72 -8.63 -0.99 8.20
CA ASP A 72 -7.49 -1.34 9.04
C ASP A 72 -7.04 -2.78 8.73
N PRO A 73 -5.77 -3.02 8.29
CA PRO A 73 -5.27 -4.35 8.02
C PRO A 73 -5.25 -5.26 9.26
N LEU A 74 -5.20 -4.67 10.46
CA LEU A 74 -5.22 -5.40 11.71
C LEU A 74 -6.62 -5.96 12.04
N SER A 75 -7.68 -5.31 11.54
CA SER A 75 -9.06 -5.75 11.75
C SER A 75 -9.52 -6.86 10.81
N LYS A 76 -8.69 -7.25 9.84
CA LYS A 76 -9.03 -8.33 8.90
C LYS A 76 -9.03 -9.68 9.60
N ASP A 77 -10.03 -10.50 9.28
CA ASP A 77 -10.13 -11.87 9.79
C ASP A 77 -9.14 -12.83 9.12
N GLY A 78 -8.91 -13.95 9.78
CA GLY A 78 -8.16 -15.09 9.24
C GLY A 78 -6.66 -14.79 9.04
N LEU A 79 -6.08 -15.50 8.07
CA LEU A 79 -4.63 -15.52 7.86
C LEU A 79 -4.03 -14.15 7.47
N ILE A 80 -4.76 -13.35 6.69
CA ILE A 80 -4.29 -12.01 6.27
C ILE A 80 -4.19 -11.11 7.48
N GLY A 81 -5.22 -11.06 8.31
CA GLY A 81 -5.21 -10.27 9.54
C GLY A 81 -4.15 -10.75 10.51
N ALA A 82 -4.04 -12.06 10.72
CA ALA A 82 -3.03 -12.64 11.59
C ALA A 82 -1.61 -12.29 11.14
N PHE A 83 -1.32 -12.32 9.84
CA PHE A 83 -0.02 -11.91 9.30
C PHE A 83 0.26 -10.43 9.60
N ASN A 84 -0.69 -9.52 9.36
CA ASN A 84 -0.54 -8.10 9.63
C ASN A 84 -0.48 -7.76 11.15
N ARG A 85 -1.07 -8.57 12.01
CA ARG A 85 -0.94 -8.44 13.48
C ARG A 85 0.36 -9.05 14.00
N THR A 86 0.94 -10.02 13.28
CA THR A 86 2.22 -10.62 13.64
C THR A 86 3.39 -9.74 13.23
N TYR A 87 3.30 -9.15 12.04
CA TYR A 87 4.38 -8.33 11.47
C TYR A 87 3.87 -6.95 11.08
N THR A 88 4.50 -5.92 11.60
CA THR A 88 4.35 -4.58 11.02
C THR A 88 4.95 -4.56 9.61
N VAL A 89 4.65 -3.51 8.83
CA VAL A 89 5.20 -3.38 7.47
C VAL A 89 6.73 -3.38 7.49
N THR A 90 7.35 -2.65 8.42
CA THR A 90 8.81 -2.58 8.53
C THR A 90 9.40 -3.92 8.91
N GLN A 91 8.83 -4.62 9.90
CA GLN A 91 9.28 -5.96 10.30
C GLN A 91 9.16 -6.98 9.16
N ALA A 92 8.07 -6.92 8.40
CA ALA A 92 7.87 -7.82 7.26
C ALA A 92 8.90 -7.56 6.14
N ILE A 93 9.18 -6.30 5.82
CA ILE A 93 10.20 -5.91 4.85
C ILE A 93 11.57 -6.43 5.29
N ASP A 94 11.98 -6.11 6.51
CA ASP A 94 13.32 -6.47 7.03
C ASP A 94 13.51 -7.98 7.14
N LYS A 95 12.46 -8.74 7.50
CA LYS A 95 12.52 -10.20 7.66
C LYS A 95 12.46 -10.94 6.34
N PHE A 96 11.59 -10.54 5.41
CA PHE A 96 11.24 -11.37 4.27
C PHE A 96 11.77 -10.89 2.92
N ILE A 97 12.08 -9.59 2.80
CA ILE A 97 12.56 -8.97 1.56
C ILE A 97 13.69 -7.94 1.80
N PRO A 98 14.72 -8.27 2.63
CA PRO A 98 15.81 -7.34 2.96
C PRO A 98 16.66 -6.93 1.75
N ASP A 99 16.64 -7.73 0.68
CA ASP A 99 17.38 -7.44 -0.56
C ASP A 99 16.60 -6.56 -1.54
N VAL A 100 15.35 -6.22 -1.22
CA VAL A 100 14.48 -5.38 -2.07
C VAL A 100 14.48 -3.94 -1.60
N TYR A 101 14.40 -3.75 -0.30
CA TYR A 101 14.36 -2.44 0.33
C TYR A 101 15.46 -2.33 1.38
N ARG A 102 15.99 -1.13 1.53
CA ARG A 102 16.91 -0.80 2.62
C ARG A 102 16.45 0.50 3.28
N HIS A 103 16.74 0.64 4.56
CA HIS A 103 16.50 1.90 5.27
C HIS A 103 17.23 3.05 4.57
N SER A 104 16.49 4.13 4.28
CA SER A 104 17.06 5.28 3.61
C SER A 104 18.03 6.03 4.55
N ARG A 105 19.20 6.36 4.01
CA ARG A 105 20.16 7.23 4.70
C ARG A 105 19.80 8.70 4.57
N ALA A 106 19.02 9.05 3.56
CA ALA A 106 18.62 10.43 3.29
C ALA A 106 17.52 10.90 4.25
N ILE A 107 16.52 10.03 4.52
CA ILE A 107 15.37 10.37 5.36
C ILE A 107 15.06 9.22 6.32
N PRO A 108 15.18 9.44 7.65
CA PRO A 108 14.78 8.45 8.64
C PRO A 108 13.31 8.04 8.50
N GLY A 109 13.01 6.75 8.68
CA GLY A 109 11.66 6.21 8.59
C GLY A 109 11.15 5.94 7.17
N ARG A 110 12.02 6.09 6.15
CA ARG A 110 11.74 5.71 4.78
C ARG A 110 12.66 4.61 4.30
N TYR A 111 12.31 4.02 3.17
CA TYR A 111 13.12 3.01 2.50
C TYR A 111 13.52 3.47 1.09
N ASP A 112 14.69 3.02 0.66
CA ASP A 112 15.13 3.05 -0.73
C ASP A 112 14.74 1.72 -1.38
N TYR A 113 14.21 1.77 -2.60
CA TYR A 113 14.06 0.59 -3.44
C TYR A 113 15.40 0.29 -4.08
N ILE A 114 16.05 -0.82 -3.70
CA ILE A 114 17.44 -1.13 -4.06
C ILE A 114 17.71 -1.12 -5.58
N PRO A 115 16.78 -1.65 -6.43
CA PRO A 115 16.99 -1.61 -7.88
C PRO A 115 16.86 -0.22 -8.53
N ALA A 116 16.42 0.81 -7.80
CA ALA A 116 16.26 2.16 -8.34
C ALA A 116 17.44 3.07 -7.98
N ASP A 117 17.66 4.08 -8.83
CA ASP A 117 18.73 5.08 -8.62
C ASP A 117 18.34 6.19 -7.63
N SER A 118 17.05 6.36 -7.35
CA SER A 118 16.53 7.38 -6.44
C SER A 118 16.39 6.89 -5.01
N ALA A 119 16.57 7.80 -4.03
CA ALA A 119 16.52 7.50 -2.61
C ALA A 119 15.18 7.89 -1.97
N ALA A 120 14.87 7.30 -0.81
CA ALA A 120 13.75 7.64 0.08
C ALA A 120 12.35 7.63 -0.56
N GLY A 121 12.19 6.97 -1.69
CA GLY A 121 10.93 6.94 -2.45
C GLY A 121 9.87 5.97 -1.91
N VAL A 122 10.20 5.19 -0.88
CA VAL A 122 9.26 4.27 -0.24
C VAL A 122 8.87 4.83 1.12
N VAL A 123 7.59 5.13 1.29
CA VAL A 123 7.04 5.79 2.48
C VAL A 123 6.22 4.81 3.28
N VAL A 124 6.46 4.75 4.59
CA VAL A 124 5.70 3.93 5.53
C VAL A 124 4.73 4.83 6.29
N TYR A 125 3.47 4.39 6.42
CA TYR A 125 2.40 5.09 7.12
C TYR A 125 1.95 4.27 8.33
N ASP A 126 2.15 4.80 9.52
CA ASP A 126 1.77 4.22 10.83
C ASP A 126 2.25 2.77 11.03
N ASP A 127 3.29 2.36 10.30
CA ASP A 127 3.79 0.97 10.21
C ASP A 127 2.74 -0.08 9.81
N LEU A 128 1.63 0.38 9.26
CA LEU A 128 0.51 -0.44 8.74
C LEU A 128 0.51 -0.53 7.22
N PHE A 129 1.00 0.51 6.57
CA PHE A 129 0.99 0.62 5.12
C PHE A 129 2.32 1.11 4.58
N VAL A 130 2.63 0.69 3.36
CA VAL A 130 3.75 1.20 2.56
C VAL A 130 3.24 1.67 1.20
N TYR A 131 3.85 2.73 0.71
CA TYR A 131 3.61 3.27 -0.62
C TYR A 131 4.94 3.55 -1.31
N SER A 132 5.09 3.05 -2.54
CA SER A 132 6.30 3.27 -3.34
C SER A 132 6.04 4.28 -4.46
N HIS A 133 6.94 5.24 -4.60
CA HIS A 133 6.98 6.20 -5.70
C HIS A 133 7.89 5.76 -6.86
N HIS A 134 8.60 4.63 -6.72
CA HIS A 134 9.51 4.14 -7.76
C HIS A 134 8.75 3.42 -8.87
N ALA A 135 8.83 3.93 -10.10
CA ALA A 135 8.08 3.41 -11.25
C ALA A 135 8.38 1.94 -11.58
N THR A 136 9.57 1.46 -11.26
CA THR A 136 10.00 0.07 -11.49
C THR A 136 9.64 -0.89 -10.36
N ASP A 137 9.16 -0.36 -9.24
CA ASP A 137 8.72 -1.17 -8.11
C ASP A 137 7.33 -1.78 -8.39
N PRO A 138 7.12 -3.10 -8.23
CA PRO A 138 5.81 -3.73 -8.34
C PRO A 138 4.72 -3.10 -7.45
N CYS A 139 5.12 -2.44 -6.36
CA CYS A 139 4.23 -1.72 -5.45
C CYS A 139 3.99 -0.25 -5.84
N CYS A 140 4.58 0.23 -6.96
CA CYS A 140 4.46 1.61 -7.38
C CYS A 140 3.01 2.09 -7.46
N GLY A 141 2.75 3.25 -6.86
CA GLY A 141 1.43 3.90 -6.91
C GLY A 141 0.31 3.17 -6.16
N LYS A 142 0.63 2.17 -5.36
CA LYS A 142 -0.33 1.38 -4.61
C LYS A 142 -0.02 1.44 -3.11
N LEU A 143 -1.07 1.59 -2.30
CA LEU A 143 -0.95 1.49 -0.86
C LEU A 143 -1.06 0.02 -0.45
N MET A 144 -0.01 -0.54 0.17
CA MET A 144 0.11 -1.94 0.50
C MET A 144 0.27 -2.14 2.01
N ASN A 145 -0.42 -3.15 2.58
CA ASN A 145 -0.14 -3.66 3.92
C ASN A 145 1.02 -4.67 3.89
N ALA A 146 1.45 -5.17 5.07
CA ALA A 146 2.56 -6.11 5.17
C ALA A 146 2.34 -7.40 4.33
N PHE A 147 1.14 -7.97 4.35
CA PHE A 147 0.82 -9.16 3.56
C PHE A 147 0.96 -8.92 2.05
N ASP A 148 0.42 -7.79 1.56
CA ASP A 148 0.40 -7.50 0.13
C ASP A 148 1.76 -7.10 -0.43
N VAL A 149 2.61 -6.36 0.32
CA VAL A 149 3.96 -6.03 -0.12
C VAL A 149 4.82 -7.27 -0.26
N ILE A 150 4.76 -8.19 0.73
CA ILE A 150 5.50 -9.46 0.64
C ILE A 150 4.97 -10.33 -0.50
N ARG A 151 3.65 -10.40 -0.69
CA ARG A 151 3.02 -11.12 -1.80
C ARG A 151 3.55 -10.69 -3.15
N LEU A 152 3.56 -9.39 -3.42
CA LEU A 152 3.97 -8.87 -4.72
C LEU A 152 5.45 -9.12 -5.00
N HIS A 153 6.33 -8.92 -4.02
CA HIS A 153 7.77 -9.09 -4.22
C HIS A 153 8.22 -10.55 -4.28
N LYS A 154 7.60 -11.43 -3.50
CA LYS A 154 8.00 -12.86 -3.50
C LYS A 154 7.28 -13.69 -4.55
N PHE A 155 6.06 -13.34 -4.90
CA PHE A 155 5.18 -14.21 -5.69
C PHE A 155 4.50 -13.50 -6.85
N GLY A 156 4.74 -12.21 -7.07
CA GLY A 156 4.11 -11.42 -8.13
C GLY A 156 4.31 -12.00 -9.53
N ASP A 157 5.46 -12.60 -9.78
CA ASP A 157 5.78 -13.27 -11.06
C ASP A 157 4.79 -14.37 -11.44
N LYS A 158 4.14 -15.00 -10.44
CA LYS A 158 3.16 -16.07 -10.69
C LYS A 158 1.88 -15.52 -11.36
N ASP A 159 1.64 -14.23 -11.25
CA ASP A 159 0.46 -13.57 -11.83
C ASP A 159 0.63 -13.21 -13.31
N ALA A 160 1.81 -13.40 -13.90
CA ALA A 160 2.11 -13.01 -15.29
C ALA A 160 1.17 -13.65 -16.34
N ARG A 161 0.49 -14.75 -16.01
CA ARG A 161 -0.49 -15.45 -16.88
C ARG A 161 -1.92 -15.26 -16.42
N ALA A 162 -2.18 -14.49 -15.38
CA ALA A 162 -3.54 -14.23 -14.92
C ALA A 162 -4.27 -13.32 -15.92
N ALA A 163 -5.57 -13.55 -16.10
CA ALA A 163 -6.38 -12.69 -16.94
C ALA A 163 -6.47 -11.27 -16.33
N GLU A 164 -6.51 -10.27 -17.20
CA GLU A 164 -6.70 -8.89 -16.78
C GLU A 164 -8.01 -8.74 -15.99
N GLY A 165 -7.98 -8.04 -14.86
CA GLY A 165 -9.15 -7.87 -14.00
C GLY A 165 -9.43 -9.04 -13.05
N THR A 166 -8.54 -10.05 -12.96
CA THR A 166 -8.69 -11.12 -11.98
C THR A 166 -8.71 -10.55 -10.56
N GLU A 167 -9.71 -10.95 -9.78
CA GLU A 167 -9.82 -10.55 -8.36
C GLU A 167 -8.54 -10.94 -7.58
N PRO A 168 -8.02 -10.06 -6.71
CA PRO A 168 -6.77 -10.31 -5.96
C PRO A 168 -6.74 -11.66 -5.24
N GLY A 169 -7.85 -12.07 -4.63
CA GLY A 169 -7.96 -13.36 -3.91
C GLY A 169 -7.89 -14.62 -4.79
N LYS A 170 -8.05 -14.46 -6.11
CA LYS A 170 -7.98 -15.55 -7.09
C LYS A 170 -6.62 -15.63 -7.80
N LEU A 171 -5.73 -14.68 -7.54
CA LEU A 171 -4.41 -14.64 -8.14
C LEU A 171 -3.51 -15.78 -7.62
N PRO A 172 -2.67 -16.38 -8.48
CA PRO A 172 -1.70 -17.39 -8.06
C PRO A 172 -0.73 -16.89 -6.97
N SER A 173 -0.32 -15.61 -7.03
CA SER A 173 0.50 -14.97 -6.00
C SER A 173 -0.19 -14.95 -4.64
N PHE A 174 -1.50 -14.74 -4.61
CA PHE A 174 -2.28 -14.69 -3.39
C PHE A 174 -2.29 -16.04 -2.67
N LYS A 175 -2.54 -17.12 -3.42
CA LYS A 175 -2.48 -18.48 -2.89
C LYS A 175 -1.08 -18.82 -2.38
N ALA A 176 -0.04 -18.50 -3.15
CA ALA A 176 1.35 -18.74 -2.73
C ALA A 176 1.69 -17.95 -1.45
N MET A 177 1.21 -16.73 -1.31
CA MET A 177 1.39 -15.95 -0.09
C MET A 177 0.62 -16.53 1.10
N GLN A 178 -0.59 -17.05 0.88
CA GLN A 178 -1.33 -17.76 1.94
C GLN A 178 -0.59 -19.00 2.41
N ASP A 179 -0.06 -19.83 1.49
CA ASP A 179 0.73 -20.99 1.81
C ASP A 179 2.00 -20.59 2.60
N PHE A 180 2.66 -19.52 2.18
CA PHE A 180 3.84 -18.97 2.87
C PHE A 180 3.51 -18.49 4.28
N ALA A 181 2.47 -17.67 4.45
CA ALA A 181 2.05 -17.15 5.73
C ALA A 181 1.57 -18.25 6.69
N SER A 182 0.88 -19.28 6.16
CA SER A 182 0.42 -20.41 6.96
C SER A 182 1.55 -21.33 7.42
N ALA A 183 2.70 -21.30 6.77
CA ALA A 183 3.90 -22.04 7.16
C ALA A 183 4.74 -21.33 8.23
N ASP A 184 4.57 -20.00 8.39
CA ASP A 184 5.31 -19.21 9.36
C ASP A 184 4.85 -19.48 10.80
N GLU A 185 5.82 -19.84 11.69
CA GLU A 185 5.53 -20.24 13.06
C GLU A 185 4.95 -19.11 13.92
N GLU A 186 5.40 -17.86 13.70
CA GLU A 186 4.90 -16.72 14.46
C GLU A 186 3.44 -16.40 14.09
N VAL A 187 3.10 -16.51 12.80
CA VAL A 187 1.72 -16.36 12.31
C VAL A 187 0.82 -17.49 12.85
N LYS A 188 1.32 -18.73 12.86
CA LYS A 188 0.57 -19.85 13.48
C LYS A 188 0.28 -19.61 14.96
N ASN A 189 1.28 -19.12 15.69
CA ASN A 189 1.13 -18.82 17.11
C ASN A 189 0.12 -17.70 17.34
N THR A 190 0.13 -16.65 16.51
CA THR A 190 -0.86 -15.58 16.57
C THR A 190 -2.26 -16.11 16.32
N LEU A 191 -2.46 -16.92 15.27
CA LEU A 191 -3.77 -17.54 14.98
C LEU A 191 -4.24 -18.46 16.09
N ALA A 192 -3.35 -19.25 16.69
CA ALA A 192 -3.70 -20.15 17.78
C ALA A 192 -4.15 -19.37 19.02
N ARG A 193 -3.43 -18.31 19.39
CA ARG A 193 -3.78 -17.42 20.49
C ARG A 193 -5.13 -16.74 20.27
N GLU A 194 -5.38 -16.18 19.10
CA GLU A 194 -6.63 -15.52 18.75
C GLU A 194 -7.83 -16.47 18.83
N ARG A 195 -7.67 -17.72 18.34
CA ARG A 195 -8.70 -18.75 18.46
C ARG A 195 -8.99 -19.11 19.92
N GLN A 196 -7.94 -19.19 20.73
CA GLN A 196 -8.09 -19.46 22.16
C GLN A 196 -8.82 -18.31 22.87
N GLU A 197 -8.45 -17.05 22.56
CA GLU A 197 -9.10 -15.87 23.15
C GLU A 197 -10.59 -15.80 22.76
N LEU A 198 -10.93 -16.06 21.50
CA LEU A 198 -12.32 -16.14 21.05
C LEU A 198 -13.10 -17.25 21.76
N ALA A 199 -12.51 -18.44 21.89
CA ALA A 199 -13.15 -19.55 22.60
C ALA A 199 -13.39 -19.19 24.07
N VAL A 200 -12.41 -18.59 24.76
CA VAL A 200 -12.57 -18.13 26.14
C VAL A 200 -13.69 -17.09 26.27
N GLN A 201 -13.77 -16.14 25.34
CA GLN A 201 -14.85 -15.14 25.34
C GLN A 201 -16.23 -15.78 25.14
N GLU A 202 -16.34 -16.70 24.19
CA GLU A 202 -17.59 -17.40 23.89
C GLU A 202 -18.06 -18.22 25.11
N PHE A 203 -17.17 -18.99 25.75
CA PHE A 203 -17.50 -19.77 26.95
C PHE A 203 -17.75 -18.88 28.17
N SER A 204 -17.10 -17.72 28.30
CA SER A 204 -17.32 -16.80 29.42
C SER A 204 -18.61 -15.99 29.28
N ALA A 205 -19.17 -15.88 28.09
CA ALA A 205 -20.43 -15.19 27.83
C ALA A 205 -21.65 -16.08 28.18
N GLU A 206 -21.49 -17.40 28.27
CA GLU A 206 -22.54 -18.31 28.79
C GLU A 206 -22.55 -18.26 30.33
N THR A 207 -23.53 -17.60 30.91
CA THR A 207 -23.70 -17.54 32.36
C THR A 207 -24.15 -18.88 32.90
N ASP A 208 -23.86 -19.17 34.19
CA ASP A 208 -24.34 -20.38 34.87
C ASP A 208 -25.88 -20.54 34.79
N GLU A 209 -26.63 -19.44 34.71
CA GLU A 209 -28.09 -19.45 34.51
C GLU A 209 -28.50 -20.02 33.14
N ASP A 210 -27.74 -19.75 32.06
CA ASP A 210 -28.03 -20.28 30.72
C ASP A 210 -27.84 -21.80 30.67
N TRP A 211 -26.81 -22.32 31.35
CA TRP A 211 -26.59 -23.76 31.51
C TRP A 211 -27.68 -24.44 32.31
N GLN A 212 -28.14 -23.83 33.41
CA GLN A 212 -29.24 -24.36 34.23
C GLN A 212 -30.55 -24.35 33.44
N ASN A 213 -30.84 -23.34 32.65
CA ASN A 213 -32.02 -23.27 31.79
C ASN A 213 -31.98 -24.30 30.65
N LYS A 214 -30.82 -24.51 29.99
CA LYS A 214 -30.64 -25.58 29.00
C LYS A 214 -30.85 -26.97 29.59
N LEU A 215 -30.30 -27.24 30.79
CA LEU A 215 -30.50 -28.51 31.51
C LEU A 215 -31.94 -28.71 32.00
N ALA A 216 -32.66 -27.65 32.33
CA ALA A 216 -34.07 -27.71 32.73
C ALA A 216 -35.01 -28.01 31.57
N LEU A 217 -34.66 -27.56 30.34
CA LEU A 217 -35.41 -27.86 29.11
C LEU A 217 -35.23 -29.32 28.68
N ASP A 218 -34.01 -29.85 28.77
CA ASP A 218 -33.68 -31.24 28.38
C ASP A 218 -34.32 -32.28 29.30
N ARG A 219 -34.67 -31.91 30.54
CA ARG A 219 -35.38 -32.79 31.50
C ARG A 219 -36.90 -32.82 31.28
N ARG A 220 -37.47 -32.00 30.40
CA ARG A 220 -38.91 -31.93 30.10
C ARG A 220 -39.30 -32.55 28.75
N GLY A 221 -38.35 -33.08 27.99
CA GLY A 221 -38.54 -33.90 26.79
C GLY A 221 -38.41 -35.36 27.15
#